data_bbed96dabbc26b1528e479b72be39294
#
_entry.id   bbed96dabbc26b1528e479b72be39294
#
_cell.length_a   1.000
_cell.length_b   1.000
_cell.length_c   1.000
_cell.angle_alpha   90.00
_cell.angle_beta   90.00
_cell.angle_gamma   90.00
#
_symmetry.space_group_name_H-M   'P 1'
#
loop_
_entity.id
_entity.type
_entity.pdbx_description
1 polymer ?
#
loop_
_entity_poly.entity_id
_entity_poly.type
_entity_poly.pdbx_seq_one_letter_code
_entity_poly.pdbx_strand_id
1 'polypeptide(L)'
;MRAFAWCAGALITIILGSFLPFSSSYASMNSGAEIYNEFLEKGLIYPDEDWQEYVVEVGNRLLATIPKQNTKYTFVVVDQSIVNAWATPDGYIFLTRGLLAHLNSEDEMASVIGHEIGHVYAKHTKKTVGRDRLNKIMGILGMFATGTSATSSLVNTVGTAQLAGYRREHELEADELGLLFLIRAGYDPYASLESIQVVRDHDNFGKLSGNKPTIYHGILGSHPAHTKRLNELISQSRGVTYSDLELPERDYLKMLSGLRFGEETSTGVVKDGKYYHGTLRLVVEFPEGWSLMATPSEISSSSSSVNEKATIKLKRMAPSSEVSTPEEYVTKVLKRDDLEDAEQFLVGYYPAFMAKAKQIKENSLSKIAVVFKDGGIYLFTGEYSGGTDQQTFKDNFLATVQSFRALSAEDMRLISNQKIRVVMANPGDTYAKMAAYSPIGRGGEGMLRLINGDHPNGEPRAGDFVKIVE
;
A
#
# COMPACT_ATOMS: atom_id res chain seq x y z
N MET A 1 1.26 85.02 -32.94
CA MET A 1 1.03 85.11 -31.51
C MET A 1 0.31 83.87 -31.10
N ARG A 2 0.96 83.05 -30.30
CA ARG A 2 0.53 81.90 -29.48
C ARG A 2 -0.48 80.85 -30.04
N ALA A 3 0.05 79.77 -30.57
CA ALA A 3 -0.63 78.54 -30.83
C ALA A 3 -0.81 77.73 -29.51
N PHE A 4 -2.01 77.16 -29.28
CA PHE A 4 -2.28 76.16 -28.25
C PHE A 4 -2.40 74.80 -28.93
N ALA A 5 -1.46 73.92 -28.61
CA ALA A 5 -1.50 72.54 -29.02
C ALA A 5 -2.23 71.70 -27.92
N TRP A 6 -3.25 70.96 -28.29
CA TRP A 6 -3.90 69.93 -27.43
C TRP A 6 -3.24 68.60 -27.69
N CYS A 7 -2.58 68.09 -26.68
CA CYS A 7 -2.16 66.72 -26.65
C CYS A 7 -3.27 65.84 -26.02
N ALA A 8 -3.86 64.98 -26.82
CA ALA A 8 -4.73 63.87 -26.31
C ALA A 8 -3.86 62.77 -25.74
N GLY A 9 -3.85 62.64 -24.43
CA GLY A 9 -3.21 61.55 -23.75
C GLY A 9 -4.17 60.34 -23.69
N ALA A 10 -3.85 59.27 -24.39
CA ALA A 10 -4.52 57.99 -24.25
C ALA A 10 -4.06 57.30 -22.95
N LEU A 11 -4.95 57.18 -21.99
CA LEU A 11 -4.74 56.41 -20.77
C LEU A 11 -4.83 54.89 -21.12
N ILE A 12 -3.68 54.23 -21.23
CA ILE A 12 -3.62 52.76 -21.30
C ILE A 12 -3.71 52.27 -19.88
N THR A 13 -4.89 51.76 -19.51
CA THR A 13 -5.10 51.03 -18.24
C THR A 13 -4.50 49.62 -18.39
N ILE A 14 -3.30 49.44 -17.88
CA ILE A 14 -2.69 48.13 -17.74
C ILE A 14 -3.38 47.45 -16.58
N ILE A 15 -4.31 46.49 -16.87
CA ILE A 15 -4.82 45.56 -15.90
C ILE A 15 -3.70 44.57 -15.62
N LEU A 16 -2.92 44.83 -14.57
CA LEU A 16 -2.06 43.82 -13.94
C LEU A 16 -2.99 42.75 -13.31
N GLY A 17 -3.31 41.75 -14.11
CA GLY A 17 -3.83 40.50 -13.58
C GLY A 17 -2.81 39.91 -12.64
N SER A 18 -3.06 40.01 -11.33
CA SER A 18 -2.34 39.29 -10.30
C SER A 18 -2.50 37.80 -10.55
N PHE A 19 -1.59 37.20 -11.31
CA PHE A 19 -1.31 35.79 -11.27
C PHE A 19 -0.80 35.49 -9.86
N LEU A 20 -1.71 35.15 -8.94
CA LEU A 20 -1.33 34.41 -7.74
C LEU A 20 -0.76 33.09 -8.23
N PRO A 21 0.49 32.78 -7.95
CA PRO A 21 0.97 31.43 -8.20
C PRO A 21 0.12 30.50 -7.33
N PHE A 22 -0.62 29.60 -7.97
CA PHE A 22 -1.13 28.43 -7.32
C PHE A 22 0.11 27.60 -6.92
N SER A 23 0.78 28.02 -5.85
CA SER A 23 1.67 27.15 -5.13
C SER A 23 0.77 26.09 -4.50
N SER A 24 0.62 24.95 -5.18
CA SER A 24 0.26 23.73 -4.53
C SER A 24 1.36 23.49 -3.49
N SER A 25 1.14 24.00 -2.29
CA SER A 25 1.91 23.66 -1.11
C SER A 25 1.66 22.18 -0.85
N TYR A 26 2.43 21.32 -1.50
CA TYR A 26 2.81 20.08 -0.86
C TYR A 26 3.69 20.48 0.32
N ALA A 27 3.04 20.91 1.40
CA ALA A 27 3.68 21.07 2.67
C ALA A 27 4.33 19.73 2.97
N SER A 28 5.65 19.71 3.04
CA SER A 28 6.39 18.52 3.44
C SER A 28 5.88 18.16 4.84
N MET A 29 5.16 17.04 4.96
CA MET A 29 4.70 16.55 6.25
C MET A 29 5.93 16.27 7.09
N ASN A 30 6.14 17.05 8.12
CA ASN A 30 7.37 17.03 8.92
C ASN A 30 7.18 16.37 10.29
N SER A 31 5.94 16.05 10.67
CA SER A 31 5.64 15.51 11.99
C SER A 31 4.67 14.33 11.94
N GLY A 32 4.76 13.45 12.95
CA GLY A 32 3.81 12.36 13.13
C GLY A 32 2.39 12.87 13.39
N ALA A 33 2.27 14.04 14.02
CA ALA A 33 0.97 14.67 14.25
C ALA A 33 0.27 15.06 12.93
N GLU A 34 1.00 15.58 11.95
CA GLU A 34 0.46 15.89 10.62
C GLU A 34 0.01 14.62 9.89
N ILE A 35 0.84 13.54 9.96
CA ILE A 35 0.52 12.23 9.41
C ILE A 35 -0.73 11.65 10.05
N TYR A 36 -0.82 11.71 11.37
CA TYR A 36 -1.98 11.23 12.12
C TYR A 36 -3.27 11.95 11.72
N ASN A 37 -3.23 13.28 11.63
CA ASN A 37 -4.38 14.08 11.22
C ASN A 37 -4.81 13.78 9.78
N GLU A 38 -3.86 13.63 8.87
CA GLU A 38 -4.17 13.22 7.49
C GLU A 38 -4.82 11.83 7.43
N PHE A 39 -4.31 10.88 8.22
CA PHE A 39 -4.91 9.53 8.28
C PHE A 39 -6.32 9.56 8.89
N LEU A 40 -6.53 10.41 9.89
CA LEU A 40 -7.86 10.60 10.48
C LEU A 40 -8.84 11.19 9.46
N GLU A 41 -8.45 12.25 8.75
CA GLU A 41 -9.28 12.88 7.71
C GLU A 41 -9.62 11.93 6.55
N LYS A 42 -8.69 11.01 6.21
CA LYS A 42 -8.88 10.02 5.14
C LYS A 42 -9.53 8.72 5.59
N GLY A 43 -9.86 8.57 6.87
CA GLY A 43 -10.43 7.34 7.41
C GLY A 43 -9.46 6.15 7.37
N LEU A 44 -8.15 6.40 7.47
CA LEU A 44 -7.10 5.38 7.45
C LEU A 44 -6.67 4.91 8.84
N ILE A 45 -7.23 5.46 9.90
CA ILE A 45 -7.08 4.92 11.26
C ILE A 45 -7.99 3.69 11.36
N TYR A 46 -7.46 2.56 11.83
CA TYR A 46 -8.27 1.35 11.98
C TYR A 46 -9.41 1.59 12.97
N PRO A 47 -10.69 1.44 12.57
CA PRO A 47 -11.84 1.88 13.35
C PRO A 47 -12.26 0.87 14.43
N ASP A 48 -11.30 0.31 15.15
CA ASP A 48 -11.51 -0.67 16.23
C ASP A 48 -10.81 -0.14 17.48
N GLU A 49 -11.63 0.29 18.46
CA GLU A 49 -11.15 0.93 19.70
C GLU A 49 -10.34 -0.07 20.54
N ASP A 50 -10.73 -1.34 20.59
CA ASP A 50 -10.03 -2.37 21.37
C ASP A 50 -8.58 -2.56 20.85
N TRP A 51 -8.38 -2.52 19.55
CA TRP A 51 -7.05 -2.58 18.95
C TRP A 51 -6.24 -1.31 19.19
N GLN A 52 -6.86 -0.13 19.13
CA GLN A 52 -6.18 1.13 19.45
C GLN A 52 -5.72 1.16 20.92
N GLU A 53 -6.58 0.76 21.84
CA GLU A 53 -6.27 0.68 23.27
C GLU A 53 -5.18 -0.34 23.54
N TYR A 54 -5.25 -1.52 22.90
CA TYR A 54 -4.31 -2.60 23.11
C TYR A 54 -2.86 -2.21 22.75
N VAL A 55 -2.65 -1.58 21.59
CA VAL A 55 -1.30 -1.12 21.22
C VAL A 55 -0.80 0.01 22.13
N VAL A 56 -1.71 0.85 22.63
CA VAL A 56 -1.37 1.91 23.61
C VAL A 56 -0.96 1.29 24.94
N GLU A 57 -1.65 0.27 25.45
CA GLU A 57 -1.30 -0.43 26.68
C GLU A 57 0.09 -1.08 26.60
N VAL A 58 0.34 -1.84 25.54
CA VAL A 58 1.64 -2.48 25.31
C VAL A 58 2.75 -1.44 25.18
N GLY A 59 2.52 -0.39 24.39
CA GLY A 59 3.48 0.71 24.24
C GLY A 59 3.79 1.42 25.55
N ASN A 60 2.78 1.71 26.37
CA ASN A 60 2.95 2.36 27.67
C ASN A 60 3.70 1.44 28.67
N ARG A 61 3.49 0.12 28.62
CA ARG A 61 4.21 -0.85 29.44
C ARG A 61 5.70 -0.83 29.11
N LEU A 62 6.07 -0.80 27.84
CA LEU A 62 7.45 -0.65 27.39
C LEU A 62 8.03 0.69 27.84
N LEU A 63 7.30 1.80 27.66
CA LEU A 63 7.74 3.14 28.07
C LEU A 63 7.96 3.28 29.57
N ALA A 64 7.24 2.54 30.40
CA ALA A 64 7.41 2.55 31.85
C ALA A 64 8.78 2.03 32.29
N THR A 65 9.48 1.25 31.45
CA THR A 65 10.77 0.63 31.73
C THR A 65 11.97 1.47 31.30
N ILE A 66 11.76 2.57 30.58
CA ILE A 66 12.81 3.41 30.06
C ILE A 66 12.92 4.73 30.83
N PRO A 67 14.13 5.34 30.89
CA PRO A 67 14.29 6.64 31.51
C PRO A 67 13.39 7.70 30.85
N LYS A 68 12.79 8.56 31.68
CA LYS A 68 11.89 9.62 31.24
C LYS A 68 12.55 10.49 30.16
N GLN A 69 11.85 10.66 29.04
CA GLN A 69 12.26 11.53 27.94
C GLN A 69 11.26 12.68 27.77
N ASN A 70 11.69 13.74 27.08
CA ASN A 70 10.80 14.85 26.74
C ASN A 70 9.89 14.52 25.53
N THR A 71 10.09 13.38 24.86
CA THR A 71 9.27 12.93 23.73
C THR A 71 7.97 12.35 24.26
N LYS A 72 6.84 12.85 23.75
CA LYS A 72 5.53 12.25 23.97
C LYS A 72 5.33 11.16 22.92
N TYR A 73 5.00 9.96 23.35
CA TYR A 73 4.72 8.86 22.45
C TYR A 73 3.21 8.73 22.18
N THR A 74 2.88 8.38 20.93
CA THR A 74 1.51 8.13 20.50
C THR A 74 1.52 6.88 19.62
N PHE A 75 0.74 5.87 19.99
CA PHE A 75 0.65 4.59 19.27
C PHE A 75 -0.64 4.55 18.48
N VAL A 76 -0.59 4.09 17.22
CA VAL A 76 -1.73 4.14 16.31
C VAL A 76 -1.78 2.88 15.45
N VAL A 77 -2.93 2.24 15.35
CA VAL A 77 -3.19 1.19 14.36
C VAL A 77 -3.77 1.82 13.09
N VAL A 78 -3.11 1.56 11.96
CA VAL A 78 -3.50 2.09 10.64
C VAL A 78 -4.20 1.00 9.84
N ASP A 79 -5.32 1.34 9.20
CA ASP A 79 -6.09 0.43 8.35
C ASP A 79 -5.42 0.22 6.99
N GLN A 80 -4.33 -0.52 7.01
CA GLN A 80 -3.54 -0.90 5.83
C GLN A 80 -3.23 -2.39 5.86
N SER A 81 -3.35 -3.07 4.73
CA SER A 81 -3.09 -4.51 4.59
C SER A 81 -1.60 -4.85 4.53
N ILE A 82 -0.74 -3.88 4.23
CA ILE A 82 0.72 -4.10 4.18
C ILE A 82 1.26 -4.49 5.56
N VAL A 83 2.29 -5.32 5.59
CA VAL A 83 3.00 -5.70 6.83
C VAL A 83 4.07 -4.67 7.12
N ASN A 84 3.76 -3.72 8.01
CA ASN A 84 4.68 -2.63 8.34
C ASN A 84 4.43 -2.01 9.73
N ALA A 85 5.49 -1.43 10.30
CA ALA A 85 5.45 -0.46 11.39
C ALA A 85 6.48 0.64 11.12
N TRP A 86 6.30 1.81 11.70
CA TRP A 86 7.29 2.89 11.61
C TRP A 86 7.09 3.92 12.71
N ALA A 87 8.18 4.62 13.05
CA ALA A 87 8.17 5.71 14.01
C ALA A 87 8.53 7.05 13.35
N THR A 88 8.03 8.14 13.93
CA THR A 88 8.38 9.51 13.56
C THR A 88 9.27 10.19 14.61
N PRO A 89 10.03 11.24 14.26
CA PRO A 89 10.94 11.92 15.19
C PRO A 89 10.28 12.55 16.42
N ASP A 90 8.98 12.81 16.35
CA ASP A 90 8.16 13.42 17.41
C ASP A 90 7.39 12.38 18.25
N GLY A 91 7.65 11.05 18.00
CA GLY A 91 7.19 9.98 18.87
C GLY A 91 5.89 9.30 18.47
N TYR A 92 5.36 9.53 17.26
CA TYR A 92 4.27 8.71 16.76
C TYR A 92 4.82 7.37 16.26
N ILE A 93 4.18 6.30 16.69
CA ILE A 93 4.47 4.91 16.28
C ILE A 93 3.21 4.35 15.66
N PHE A 94 3.33 3.97 14.40
CA PHE A 94 2.23 3.45 13.61
C PHE A 94 2.46 1.95 13.35
N LEU A 95 1.42 1.15 13.59
CA LEU A 95 1.38 -0.26 13.22
C LEU A 95 0.27 -0.45 12.18
N THR A 96 0.53 -1.22 11.16
CA THR A 96 -0.51 -1.55 10.19
C THR A 96 -1.34 -2.75 10.66
N ARG A 97 -2.61 -2.78 10.30
CA ARG A 97 -3.49 -3.92 10.50
C ARG A 97 -2.90 -5.20 9.87
N GLY A 98 -2.24 -5.07 8.71
CA GLY A 98 -1.56 -6.18 8.05
C GLY A 98 -0.44 -6.77 8.91
N LEU A 99 0.33 -5.95 9.61
CA LEU A 99 1.35 -6.46 10.54
C LEU A 99 0.70 -7.23 11.69
N LEU A 100 -0.32 -6.66 12.33
CA LEU A 100 -1.03 -7.34 13.43
C LEU A 100 -1.56 -8.71 12.99
N ALA A 101 -2.08 -8.83 11.77
CA ALA A 101 -2.57 -10.09 11.22
C ALA A 101 -1.49 -11.18 11.10
N HIS A 102 -0.23 -10.80 10.94
CA HIS A 102 0.90 -11.72 10.75
C HIS A 102 1.62 -12.06 12.06
N LEU A 103 1.54 -11.23 13.08
CA LEU A 103 2.07 -11.54 14.40
C LEU A 103 1.23 -12.61 15.09
N ASN A 104 1.83 -13.39 16.01
CA ASN A 104 1.23 -14.55 16.67
C ASN A 104 1.09 -14.40 18.19
N SER A 105 1.70 -13.34 18.76
CA SER A 105 1.64 -13.10 20.21
C SER A 105 1.73 -11.59 20.54
N GLU A 106 1.33 -11.26 21.78
CA GLU A 106 1.56 -9.93 22.34
C GLU A 106 3.06 -9.62 22.44
N ASP A 107 3.87 -10.63 22.77
CA ASP A 107 5.32 -10.49 22.87
C ASP A 107 5.95 -10.08 21.52
N GLU A 108 5.49 -10.69 20.42
CA GLU A 108 5.92 -10.29 19.06
C GLU A 108 5.50 -8.85 18.76
N MET A 109 4.29 -8.45 19.13
CA MET A 109 3.81 -7.07 18.96
C MET A 109 4.62 -6.10 19.83
N ALA A 110 4.89 -6.46 21.09
CA ALA A 110 5.71 -5.68 22.01
C ALA A 110 7.15 -5.54 21.48
N SER A 111 7.70 -6.58 20.86
CA SER A 111 9.01 -6.54 20.23
C SER A 111 9.08 -5.51 19.10
N VAL A 112 8.09 -5.49 18.20
CA VAL A 112 8.03 -4.49 17.12
C VAL A 112 7.88 -3.07 17.68
N ILE A 113 6.99 -2.88 18.64
CA ILE A 113 6.81 -1.57 19.30
C ILE A 113 8.09 -1.14 20.01
N GLY A 114 8.76 -2.05 20.70
CA GLY A 114 10.03 -1.79 21.39
C GLY A 114 11.14 -1.36 20.44
N HIS A 115 11.23 -2.00 19.27
CA HIS A 115 12.16 -1.63 18.21
C HIS A 115 11.89 -0.20 17.69
N GLU A 116 10.64 0.15 17.45
CA GLU A 116 10.24 1.49 17.01
C GLU A 116 10.50 2.55 18.09
N ILE A 117 10.24 2.23 19.37
CA ILE A 117 10.62 3.08 20.50
C ILE A 117 12.15 3.26 20.51
N GLY A 118 12.94 2.20 20.25
CA GLY A 118 14.40 2.23 20.14
C GLY A 118 14.89 3.27 19.12
N HIS A 119 14.27 3.31 17.93
CA HIS A 119 14.60 4.32 16.91
C HIS A 119 14.32 5.76 17.37
N VAL A 120 13.21 5.99 18.05
CA VAL A 120 12.89 7.32 18.60
C VAL A 120 13.83 7.68 19.73
N TYR A 121 14.08 6.73 20.64
CA TYR A 121 14.94 6.90 21.81
C TYR A 121 16.38 7.27 21.41
N ALA A 122 16.97 6.53 20.47
CA ALA A 122 18.31 6.79 19.95
C ALA A 122 18.36 7.97 18.95
N LYS A 123 17.21 8.59 18.64
CA LYS A 123 17.06 9.71 17.71
C LYS A 123 17.52 9.38 16.28
N HIS A 124 17.40 8.12 15.87
CA HIS A 124 17.75 7.67 14.52
C HIS A 124 16.93 8.40 13.46
N THR A 125 15.66 8.62 13.75
CA THR A 125 14.72 9.37 12.90
C THR A 125 15.18 10.81 12.63
N LYS A 126 15.87 11.47 13.57
CA LYS A 126 16.43 12.82 13.39
C LYS A 126 17.75 12.84 12.62
N LYS A 127 18.57 11.79 12.78
CA LYS A 127 19.93 11.73 12.19
C LYS A 127 19.90 11.29 10.71
N THR A 128 18.92 10.49 10.31
CA THR A 128 18.90 9.83 9.00
C THR A 128 17.83 10.38 8.08
N VAL A 129 16.83 11.04 8.63
CA VAL A 129 15.67 11.52 7.89
C VAL A 129 15.90 12.97 7.50
N GLY A 130 16.60 13.17 6.37
CA GLY A 130 16.28 14.33 5.57
C GLY A 130 14.79 14.26 5.17
N ARG A 131 14.15 15.41 4.93
CA ARG A 131 12.75 15.57 4.49
C ARG A 131 12.27 14.52 3.48
N ASP A 132 13.18 13.99 2.69
CA ASP A 132 12.91 13.05 1.60
C ASP A 132 12.43 11.65 2.05
N ARG A 133 12.74 11.19 3.26
CA ARG A 133 12.38 9.83 3.69
C ARG A 133 10.97 9.74 4.24
N LEU A 134 10.57 10.65 5.10
CA LEU A 134 9.17 10.74 5.56
C LEU A 134 8.25 10.97 4.35
N ASN A 135 8.65 11.85 3.43
CA ASN A 135 7.94 12.07 2.18
C ASN A 135 7.87 10.80 1.30
N LYS A 136 8.89 9.92 1.35
CA LYS A 136 8.88 8.64 0.61
C LYS A 136 7.98 7.60 1.28
N ILE A 137 8.05 7.45 2.60
CA ILE A 137 7.15 6.57 3.35
C ILE A 137 5.70 7.05 3.17
N MET A 138 5.49 8.35 3.29
CA MET A 138 4.17 8.96 3.06
C MET A 138 3.75 8.92 1.60
N GLY A 139 4.68 9.03 0.67
CA GLY A 139 4.41 8.84 -0.76
C GLY A 139 3.89 7.43 -1.05
N ILE A 140 4.44 6.43 -0.42
CA ILE A 140 4.01 5.03 -0.55
C ILE A 140 2.65 4.82 0.12
N LEU A 141 2.49 5.28 1.36
CA LEU A 141 1.22 5.19 2.09
C LEU A 141 0.15 6.11 1.47
N GLY A 142 0.54 7.31 1.02
CA GLY A 142 -0.32 8.25 0.32
C GLY A 142 -0.71 7.79 -1.09
N MET A 143 0.10 6.98 -1.77
CA MET A 143 -0.27 6.33 -3.03
C MET A 143 -1.45 5.38 -2.83
N PHE A 144 -1.47 4.65 -1.73
CA PHE A 144 -2.61 3.79 -1.37
C PHE A 144 -3.82 4.59 -0.89
N ALA A 145 -3.62 5.79 -0.33
CA ALA A 145 -4.68 6.59 0.27
C ALA A 145 -5.28 7.67 -0.64
N THR A 146 -4.52 8.27 -1.56
CA THR A 146 -4.95 9.48 -2.28
C THR A 146 -5.10 9.35 -3.78
N GLY A 147 -4.55 8.29 -4.39
CA GLY A 147 -4.66 8.05 -5.83
C GLY A 147 -4.26 9.21 -6.75
N THR A 148 -3.43 10.13 -6.31
CA THR A 148 -3.04 11.26 -7.14
C THR A 148 -1.89 10.91 -8.08
N SER A 149 -2.08 11.17 -9.37
CA SER A 149 -1.13 10.90 -10.46
C SER A 149 0.22 11.64 -10.35
N ALA A 150 0.35 12.59 -9.45
CA ALA A 150 1.62 13.27 -9.17
C ALA A 150 2.70 12.31 -8.62
N THR A 151 2.30 11.13 -8.14
CA THR A 151 3.18 10.11 -7.59
C THR A 151 3.76 9.15 -8.63
N SER A 152 3.20 9.06 -9.84
CA SER A 152 3.72 8.15 -10.88
C SER A 152 5.14 8.51 -11.34
N SER A 153 5.49 9.80 -11.37
CA SER A 153 6.87 10.22 -11.67
C SER A 153 7.83 9.92 -10.50
N LEU A 154 7.35 9.97 -9.27
CA LEU A 154 8.12 9.58 -8.07
C LEU A 154 8.32 8.06 -8.02
N VAL A 155 7.34 7.27 -8.42
CA VAL A 155 7.43 5.80 -8.48
C VAL A 155 8.50 5.34 -9.48
N ASN A 156 8.56 5.95 -10.66
CA ASN A 156 9.60 5.64 -11.64
C ASN A 156 11.01 6.06 -11.18
N THR A 157 11.11 7.08 -10.31
CA THR A 157 12.37 7.52 -9.69
C THR A 157 12.72 6.69 -8.45
N VAL A 158 11.70 6.16 -7.74
CA VAL A 158 11.86 5.32 -6.54
C VAL A 158 12.15 3.86 -6.90
N GLY A 159 11.75 3.38 -8.08
CA GLY A 159 12.08 2.03 -8.56
C GLY A 159 13.58 1.76 -8.74
N THR A 160 14.42 2.79 -8.73
CA THR A 160 15.88 2.69 -8.79
C THR A 160 16.62 3.32 -7.60
N ALA A 161 15.96 4.14 -6.80
CA ALA A 161 16.51 4.61 -5.54
C ALA A 161 16.12 3.62 -4.44
N GLN A 162 17.04 2.75 -4.04
CA GLN A 162 16.95 2.06 -2.76
C GLN A 162 16.42 3.08 -1.74
N LEU A 163 15.21 2.84 -1.22
CA LEU A 163 14.79 3.53 -0.01
C LEU A 163 15.95 3.34 0.94
N ALA A 164 16.64 4.43 1.26
CA ALA A 164 17.74 4.35 2.21
C ALA A 164 17.12 3.96 3.54
N GLY A 165 17.10 2.65 3.82
CA GLY A 165 16.77 2.08 5.10
C GLY A 165 17.59 2.77 6.20
N TYR A 166 17.27 2.55 7.45
CA TYR A 166 18.18 2.93 8.52
C TYR A 166 19.55 2.32 8.23
N ARG A 167 20.60 3.02 8.63
CA ARG A 167 21.93 2.44 8.52
C ARG A 167 21.96 1.18 9.38
N ARG A 168 22.71 0.20 8.95
CA ARG A 168 22.85 -1.08 9.64
C ARG A 168 23.13 -0.93 11.14
N GLU A 169 23.93 0.06 11.50
CA GLU A 169 24.26 0.37 12.89
C GLU A 169 23.05 0.85 13.67
N HIS A 170 22.16 1.63 13.05
CA HIS A 170 20.93 2.11 13.67
C HIS A 170 19.92 0.98 13.90
N GLU A 171 19.87 0.01 13.00
CA GLU A 171 19.02 -1.18 13.17
C GLU A 171 19.50 -2.02 14.35
N LEU A 172 20.82 -2.26 14.44
CA LEU A 172 21.40 -3.01 15.55
C LEU A 172 21.18 -2.31 16.89
N GLU A 173 21.37 -0.98 16.95
CA GLU A 173 21.11 -0.20 18.15
C GLU A 173 19.62 -0.21 18.54
N ALA A 174 18.70 -0.16 17.56
CA ALA A 174 17.27 -0.25 17.81
C ALA A 174 16.86 -1.65 18.29
N ASP A 175 17.49 -2.70 17.75
CA ASP A 175 17.27 -4.09 18.21
C ASP A 175 17.74 -4.26 19.65
N GLU A 176 18.94 -3.77 19.99
CA GLU A 176 19.49 -3.85 21.35
C GLU A 176 18.61 -3.11 22.37
N LEU A 177 18.19 -1.90 22.01
CA LEU A 177 17.30 -1.10 22.87
C LEU A 177 15.93 -1.75 22.99
N GLY A 178 15.33 -2.19 21.86
CA GLY A 178 14.04 -2.85 21.84
C GLY A 178 14.02 -4.11 22.69
N LEU A 179 15.05 -4.96 22.56
CA LEU A 179 15.22 -6.17 23.38
C LEU A 179 15.35 -5.83 24.87
N LEU A 180 16.12 -4.79 25.21
CA LEU A 180 16.26 -4.32 26.59
C LEU A 180 14.91 -3.86 27.17
N PHE A 181 14.12 -3.11 26.39
CA PHE A 181 12.80 -2.64 26.82
C PHE A 181 11.82 -3.82 26.99
N LEU A 182 11.87 -4.77 26.08
CA LEU A 182 11.07 -5.98 26.10
C LEU A 182 11.31 -6.78 27.39
N ILE A 183 12.57 -7.11 27.69
CA ILE A 183 12.96 -7.85 28.90
C ILE A 183 12.53 -7.13 30.16
N ARG A 184 12.75 -5.81 30.25
CA ARG A 184 12.38 -5.00 31.41
C ARG A 184 10.88 -4.91 31.63
N ALA A 185 10.10 -5.00 30.55
CA ALA A 185 8.65 -5.01 30.60
C ALA A 185 8.06 -6.39 30.90
N GLY A 186 8.90 -7.44 31.03
CA GLY A 186 8.50 -8.78 31.37
C GLY A 186 8.08 -9.66 30.17
N TYR A 187 8.33 -9.19 28.94
CA TYR A 187 8.04 -9.94 27.72
C TYR A 187 9.14 -10.94 27.37
N ASP A 188 8.79 -11.97 26.58
CA ASP A 188 9.73 -12.96 26.09
C ASP A 188 10.77 -12.32 25.13
N PRO A 189 12.07 -12.34 25.45
CA PRO A 189 13.10 -11.82 24.55
C PRO A 189 13.21 -12.58 23.22
N TYR A 190 12.76 -13.84 23.13
CA TYR A 190 12.76 -14.59 21.88
C TYR A 190 11.77 -14.04 20.88
N ALA A 191 10.73 -13.33 21.29
CA ALA A 191 9.80 -12.64 20.42
C ALA A 191 10.46 -11.63 19.47
N SER A 192 11.63 -11.11 19.83
CA SER A 192 12.43 -10.26 18.92
C SER A 192 12.98 -11.03 17.72
N LEU A 193 13.25 -12.32 17.87
CA LEU A 193 13.64 -13.18 16.76
C LEU A 193 12.45 -13.58 15.92
N GLU A 194 11.34 -13.93 16.58
CA GLU A 194 10.11 -14.38 15.94
C GLU A 194 9.52 -13.24 15.07
N SER A 195 9.44 -12.03 15.58
CA SER A 195 8.95 -10.88 14.81
C SER A 195 9.79 -10.57 13.56
N ILE A 196 11.13 -10.67 13.64
CA ILE A 196 12.02 -10.54 12.47
C ILE A 196 11.80 -11.70 11.50
N GLN A 197 11.57 -12.91 12.01
CA GLN A 197 11.27 -14.09 11.19
C GLN A 197 9.97 -13.91 10.41
N VAL A 198 8.88 -13.47 11.07
CA VAL A 198 7.59 -13.17 10.44
C VAL A 198 7.77 -12.22 9.26
N VAL A 199 8.51 -11.14 9.47
CA VAL A 199 8.76 -10.13 8.42
C VAL A 199 9.59 -10.71 7.27
N ARG A 200 10.62 -11.51 7.56
CA ARG A 200 11.46 -12.15 6.54
C ARG A 200 10.68 -13.17 5.73
N ASP A 201 9.85 -13.97 6.37
CA ASP A 201 9.07 -15.00 5.70
C ASP A 201 7.98 -14.38 4.82
N HIS A 202 7.39 -13.27 5.24
CA HIS A 202 6.48 -12.49 4.43
C HIS A 202 7.18 -11.94 3.14
N ASP A 203 8.40 -11.41 3.25
CA ASP A 203 9.17 -10.95 2.09
C ASP A 203 9.53 -12.09 1.12
N ASN A 204 9.93 -13.24 1.68
CA ASN A 204 10.24 -14.43 0.89
C ASN A 204 9.00 -14.99 0.18
N PHE A 205 7.86 -15.03 0.86
CA PHE A 205 6.60 -15.47 0.28
C PHE A 205 6.18 -14.59 -0.89
N GLY A 206 6.29 -13.25 -0.75
CA GLY A 206 6.02 -12.32 -1.85
C GLY A 206 6.89 -12.55 -3.08
N LYS A 207 8.18 -12.85 -2.89
CA LYS A 207 9.11 -13.16 -3.97
C LYS A 207 8.78 -14.46 -4.71
N LEU A 208 8.36 -15.49 -3.98
CA LEU A 208 8.04 -16.82 -4.51
C LEU A 208 6.69 -16.85 -5.23
N SER A 209 5.71 -16.09 -4.75
CA SER A 209 4.34 -16.08 -5.31
C SER A 209 4.25 -15.39 -6.68
N GLY A 210 5.35 -14.86 -7.23
CA GLY A 210 5.33 -14.11 -8.49
C GLY A 210 4.59 -12.77 -8.39
N ASN A 211 3.90 -12.52 -7.31
CA ASN A 211 3.42 -11.22 -6.89
C ASN A 211 4.62 -10.41 -6.41
N LYS A 212 5.48 -9.99 -7.33
CA LYS A 212 6.38 -8.90 -7.05
C LYS A 212 5.49 -7.66 -6.96
N PRO A 213 5.09 -7.20 -5.79
CA PRO A 213 4.58 -5.84 -5.72
C PRO A 213 5.74 -4.99 -6.20
N THR A 214 5.52 -4.23 -7.25
CA THR A 214 6.52 -3.37 -7.89
C THR A 214 7.09 -2.36 -6.89
N ILE A 215 6.49 -2.28 -5.71
CA ILE A 215 6.91 -1.46 -4.57
C ILE A 215 6.51 -2.20 -3.27
N TYR A 216 7.17 -3.31 -2.97
CA TYR A 216 7.09 -3.90 -1.65
C TYR A 216 8.11 -3.19 -0.74
N HIS A 217 7.62 -2.17 -0.06
CA HIS A 217 8.35 -1.46 1.00
C HIS A 217 7.73 -1.79 2.36
N GLY A 218 7.56 -3.07 2.63
CA GLY A 218 7.25 -3.52 3.97
C GLY A 218 8.37 -3.18 4.95
N ILE A 219 8.22 -3.62 6.18
CA ILE A 219 9.18 -3.38 7.27
C ILE A 219 10.64 -3.69 6.88
N LEU A 220 10.91 -4.67 5.98
CA LEU A 220 12.26 -4.92 5.47
C LEU A 220 12.83 -3.83 4.56
N GLY A 221 11.99 -3.03 3.92
CA GLY A 221 12.44 -1.88 3.12
C GLY A 221 12.93 -0.73 4.00
N SER A 222 12.29 -0.52 5.13
CA SER A 222 12.69 0.46 6.15
C SER A 222 13.70 -0.10 7.16
N HIS A 223 13.63 -1.39 7.47
CA HIS A 223 14.40 -2.10 8.49
C HIS A 223 14.98 -3.41 7.92
N PRO A 224 16.05 -3.38 7.11
CA PRO A 224 16.57 -4.57 6.46
C PRO A 224 16.95 -5.67 7.45
N ALA A 225 16.41 -6.88 7.26
CA ALA A 225 16.81 -8.06 8.01
C ALA A 225 18.18 -8.53 7.51
N HIS A 226 19.19 -8.42 8.39
CA HIS A 226 20.52 -8.93 8.13
C HIS A 226 20.81 -10.12 9.03
N THR A 227 21.55 -11.10 8.53
CA THR A 227 22.02 -12.24 9.32
C THR A 227 22.71 -11.80 10.61
N LYS A 228 23.39 -10.65 10.58
CA LYS A 228 24.05 -10.09 11.76
C LYS A 228 23.04 -9.69 12.84
N ARG A 229 21.89 -9.07 12.49
CA ARG A 229 20.82 -8.74 13.46
C ARG A 229 20.35 -9.99 14.20
N LEU A 230 20.00 -11.04 13.44
CA LEU A 230 19.56 -12.33 14.02
C LEU A 230 20.61 -12.92 14.94
N ASN A 231 21.89 -12.98 14.52
CA ASN A 231 22.96 -13.54 15.33
C ASN A 231 23.22 -12.74 16.63
N GLU A 232 23.13 -11.43 16.58
CA GLU A 232 23.28 -10.60 17.77
C GLU A 232 22.13 -10.76 18.75
N LEU A 233 20.90 -10.76 18.28
CA LEU A 233 19.72 -11.02 19.11
C LEU A 233 19.76 -12.41 19.76
N ILE A 234 20.13 -13.44 19.01
CA ILE A 234 20.36 -14.80 19.56
C ILE A 234 21.41 -14.77 20.68
N SER A 235 22.50 -14.03 20.47
CA SER A 235 23.56 -13.93 21.47
C SER A 235 23.10 -13.21 22.74
N GLN A 236 22.34 -12.13 22.58
CA GLN A 236 21.84 -11.29 23.68
C GLN A 236 20.69 -11.96 24.46
N SER A 237 19.84 -12.74 23.77
CA SER A 237 18.71 -13.44 24.41
C SER A 237 19.15 -14.66 25.22
N ARG A 238 20.37 -15.20 25.00
CA ARG A 238 20.86 -16.38 25.72
C ARG A 238 21.10 -16.09 27.20
N GLY A 239 20.45 -16.88 28.06
CA GLY A 239 20.65 -16.81 29.52
C GLY A 239 19.94 -15.64 30.19
N VAL A 240 19.04 -14.95 29.49
CA VAL A 240 18.17 -13.96 30.09
C VAL A 240 17.07 -14.69 30.86
N THR A 241 16.95 -14.43 32.14
CA THR A 241 15.81 -14.81 32.97
C THR A 241 14.83 -13.62 32.99
N TYR A 242 13.58 -13.87 32.66
CA TYR A 242 12.52 -12.85 32.78
C TYR A 242 12.27 -12.52 34.25
N SER A 243 11.78 -11.31 34.51
CA SER A 243 11.07 -11.07 35.77
C SER A 243 9.72 -11.79 35.67
N ASP A 244 9.29 -12.48 36.74
CA ASP A 244 7.95 -13.05 36.88
C ASP A 244 6.88 -11.92 37.03
N LEU A 245 6.92 -10.94 36.13
CA LEU A 245 5.88 -9.91 36.05
C LEU A 245 4.66 -10.58 35.42
N GLU A 246 3.58 -10.68 36.18
CA GLU A 246 2.30 -11.08 35.65
C GLU A 246 1.88 -10.05 34.57
N LEU A 247 1.95 -10.47 33.31
CA LEU A 247 1.39 -9.70 32.20
C LEU A 247 -0.14 -9.81 32.29
N PRO A 248 -0.89 -8.74 32.02
CA PRO A 248 -2.34 -8.84 31.90
C PRO A 248 -2.68 -9.91 30.87
N GLU A 249 -3.60 -10.78 31.21
CA GLU A 249 -4.02 -11.92 30.39
C GLU A 249 -4.91 -11.46 29.21
N ARG A 250 -4.34 -10.65 28.28
CA ARG A 250 -4.98 -10.45 26.97
C ARG A 250 -4.50 -11.52 26.02
N ASP A 251 -5.47 -12.29 25.54
CA ASP A 251 -5.21 -13.32 24.54
C ASP A 251 -5.13 -12.66 23.15
N TYR A 252 -3.90 -12.46 22.66
CA TYR A 252 -3.63 -11.87 21.36
C TYR A 252 -4.35 -12.58 20.22
N LEU A 253 -4.33 -13.92 20.21
CA LEU A 253 -5.01 -14.71 19.19
C LEU A 253 -6.52 -14.50 19.22
N LYS A 254 -7.10 -14.35 20.42
CA LYS A 254 -8.51 -14.04 20.55
C LYS A 254 -8.85 -12.66 19.99
N MET A 255 -7.98 -11.67 20.21
CA MET A 255 -8.12 -10.34 19.62
C MET A 255 -8.06 -10.34 18.08
N LEU A 256 -7.33 -11.29 17.48
CA LEU A 256 -7.27 -11.40 16.02
C LEU A 256 -8.60 -11.88 15.39
N SER A 257 -9.46 -12.57 16.15
CA SER A 257 -10.75 -13.02 15.61
C SER A 257 -11.63 -11.81 15.26
N GLY A 258 -11.99 -11.70 13.98
CA GLY A 258 -12.73 -10.57 13.44
C GLY A 258 -11.86 -9.48 12.81
N LEU A 259 -10.54 -9.50 13.03
CA LEU A 259 -9.63 -8.58 12.37
C LEU A 259 -9.76 -8.71 10.85
N ARG A 260 -9.98 -7.59 10.16
CA ARG A 260 -10.06 -7.57 8.68
C ARG A 260 -8.74 -8.05 8.08
N PHE A 261 -8.82 -8.90 7.06
CA PHE A 261 -7.67 -9.45 6.34
C PHE A 261 -7.69 -9.02 4.87
N GLY A 262 -6.53 -8.71 4.30
CA GLY A 262 -6.42 -8.26 2.91
C GLY A 262 -6.85 -6.82 2.66
N GLU A 263 -7.01 -6.46 1.39
CA GLU A 263 -7.35 -5.09 0.95
C GLU A 263 -8.82 -4.74 1.22
N GLU A 264 -9.10 -3.46 1.31
CA GLU A 264 -10.46 -2.98 1.39
C GLU A 264 -11.12 -2.95 0.00
N THR A 265 -12.33 -3.52 -0.11
CA THR A 265 -13.06 -3.60 -1.38
C THR A 265 -13.48 -2.24 -1.96
N SER A 266 -13.53 -1.21 -1.13
CA SER A 266 -13.84 0.17 -1.53
C SER A 266 -12.75 0.83 -2.36
N THR A 267 -11.49 0.42 -2.17
CA THR A 267 -10.33 0.95 -2.91
C THR A 267 -9.96 0.09 -4.11
N GLY A 268 -10.57 -1.08 -4.24
CA GLY A 268 -10.28 -2.07 -5.26
C GLY A 268 -9.20 -3.07 -4.85
N VAL A 269 -9.37 -4.29 -5.33
CA VAL A 269 -8.51 -5.45 -5.01
C VAL A 269 -7.88 -5.97 -6.29
N VAL A 270 -6.58 -6.21 -6.28
CA VAL A 270 -5.86 -6.90 -7.36
C VAL A 270 -5.67 -8.35 -6.96
N LYS A 271 -6.19 -9.27 -7.77
CA LYS A 271 -6.08 -10.71 -7.55
C LYS A 271 -6.00 -11.46 -8.88
N ASP A 272 -5.04 -12.35 -9.02
CA ASP A 272 -4.86 -13.20 -10.21
C ASP A 272 -4.86 -12.42 -11.54
N GLY A 273 -4.16 -11.28 -11.61
CA GLY A 273 -4.09 -10.43 -12.80
C GLY A 273 -5.33 -9.59 -13.08
N LYS A 274 -6.34 -9.65 -12.22
CA LYS A 274 -7.59 -8.91 -12.33
C LYS A 274 -7.70 -7.83 -11.27
N TYR A 275 -8.31 -6.73 -11.67
CA TYR A 275 -8.70 -5.67 -10.75
C TYR A 275 -10.21 -5.75 -10.49
N TYR A 276 -10.56 -5.82 -9.23
CA TYR A 276 -11.94 -5.85 -8.75
C TYR A 276 -12.19 -4.59 -7.93
N HIS A 277 -13.32 -3.94 -8.16
CA HIS A 277 -13.72 -2.78 -7.36
C HIS A 277 -15.14 -2.95 -6.82
N GLY A 278 -15.28 -3.23 -5.52
CA GLY A 278 -16.56 -3.55 -4.89
C GLY A 278 -17.59 -2.44 -5.02
N THR A 279 -17.23 -1.20 -4.67
CA THR A 279 -18.15 -0.05 -4.73
C THR A 279 -18.54 0.33 -6.16
N LEU A 280 -17.61 0.30 -7.12
CA LEU A 280 -17.89 0.61 -8.53
C LEU A 280 -18.48 -0.59 -9.29
N ARG A 281 -18.53 -1.76 -8.63
CA ARG A 281 -19.06 -3.01 -9.16
C ARG A 281 -18.46 -3.36 -10.53
N LEU A 282 -17.15 -3.34 -10.66
CA LEU A 282 -16.45 -3.63 -11.91
C LEU A 282 -15.28 -4.59 -11.73
N VAL A 283 -14.97 -5.29 -12.82
CA VAL A 283 -13.78 -6.13 -12.97
C VAL A 283 -13.07 -5.78 -14.27
N VAL A 284 -11.74 -5.75 -14.24
CA VAL A 284 -10.90 -5.62 -15.44
C VAL A 284 -9.73 -6.58 -15.32
N GLU A 285 -9.41 -7.26 -16.43
CA GLU A 285 -8.24 -8.14 -16.53
C GLU A 285 -7.11 -7.39 -17.25
N PHE A 286 -5.91 -7.52 -16.71
CA PHE A 286 -4.71 -6.93 -17.30
C PHE A 286 -3.79 -8.02 -17.87
N PRO A 287 -2.85 -7.67 -18.77
CA PRO A 287 -1.98 -8.66 -19.40
C PRO A 287 -1.23 -9.51 -18.37
N GLU A 288 -1.14 -10.81 -18.65
CA GLU A 288 -0.43 -11.74 -17.77
C GLU A 288 1.05 -11.37 -17.65
N GLY A 289 1.59 -11.47 -16.43
CA GLY A 289 2.98 -11.13 -16.14
C GLY A 289 3.28 -9.63 -16.04
N TRP A 290 2.29 -8.75 -16.26
CA TRP A 290 2.47 -7.32 -16.05
C TRP A 290 2.30 -6.97 -14.57
N SER A 291 3.07 -5.97 -14.13
CA SER A 291 2.94 -5.43 -12.77
C SER A 291 1.74 -4.52 -12.65
N LEU A 292 0.85 -4.82 -11.70
CA LEU A 292 -0.38 -4.06 -11.43
C LEU A 292 -0.19 -3.18 -10.21
N MET A 293 -0.64 -1.93 -10.30
CA MET A 293 -0.69 -0.97 -9.22
C MET A 293 -2.04 -0.27 -9.22
N ALA A 294 -2.79 -0.45 -8.14
CA ALA A 294 -4.08 0.18 -7.94
C ALA A 294 -3.96 1.35 -6.95
N THR A 295 -4.63 2.44 -7.27
CA THR A 295 -4.84 3.59 -6.39
C THR A 295 -6.35 3.90 -6.36
N PRO A 296 -6.89 4.67 -5.41
CA PRO A 296 -8.31 5.00 -5.39
C PRO A 296 -8.84 5.70 -6.66
N SER A 297 -7.99 6.33 -7.44
CA SER A 297 -8.39 7.08 -8.65
C SER A 297 -7.96 6.45 -9.97
N GLU A 298 -6.98 5.55 -9.95
CA GLU A 298 -6.38 4.98 -11.16
C GLU A 298 -5.79 3.60 -10.86
N ILE A 299 -5.93 2.68 -11.79
CA ILE A 299 -5.12 1.48 -11.83
C ILE A 299 -4.19 1.55 -13.03
N SER A 300 -2.93 1.17 -12.84
CA SER A 300 -1.93 1.06 -13.89
C SER A 300 -1.34 -0.34 -13.94
N SER A 301 -1.12 -0.83 -15.14
CA SER A 301 -0.42 -2.08 -15.43
C SER A 301 0.78 -1.79 -16.32
N SER A 302 1.95 -2.29 -15.97
CA SER A 302 3.18 -2.06 -16.72
C SER A 302 3.87 -3.37 -17.04
N SER A 303 4.43 -3.48 -18.25
CA SER A 303 5.23 -4.62 -18.64
C SER A 303 6.40 -4.85 -17.69
N SER A 304 6.61 -6.10 -17.30
CA SER A 304 7.71 -6.53 -16.43
C SER A 304 9.01 -6.76 -17.20
N SER A 305 8.98 -6.73 -18.53
CA SER A 305 10.15 -6.93 -19.37
C SER A 305 11.07 -5.71 -19.37
N VAL A 306 12.36 -5.93 -19.18
CA VAL A 306 13.38 -4.86 -19.21
C VAL A 306 13.44 -4.18 -20.60
N ASN A 307 13.08 -4.92 -21.65
CA ASN A 307 13.16 -4.47 -23.03
C ASN A 307 11.84 -3.89 -23.57
N GLU A 308 10.73 -3.99 -22.82
CA GLU A 308 9.42 -3.52 -23.22
C GLU A 308 8.95 -2.40 -22.30
N LYS A 309 8.67 -1.24 -22.88
CA LYS A 309 8.12 -0.08 -22.16
C LYS A 309 6.67 0.12 -22.58
N ALA A 310 5.81 -0.66 -21.95
CA ALA A 310 4.37 -0.63 -22.20
C ALA A 310 3.61 -0.41 -20.88
N THR A 311 2.57 0.42 -20.92
CA THR A 311 1.71 0.71 -19.77
C THR A 311 0.26 0.80 -20.21
N ILE A 312 -0.65 0.19 -19.47
CA ILE A 312 -2.10 0.36 -19.62
C ILE A 312 -2.66 0.90 -18.31
N LYS A 313 -3.47 1.95 -18.39
CA LYS A 313 -4.09 2.59 -17.24
C LYS A 313 -5.60 2.61 -17.38
N LEU A 314 -6.30 2.49 -16.26
CA LEU A 314 -7.73 2.71 -16.14
C LEU A 314 -8.00 3.77 -15.08
N LYS A 315 -8.80 4.77 -15.43
CA LYS A 315 -9.19 5.85 -14.54
C LYS A 315 -10.71 6.08 -14.61
N ARG A 316 -11.32 6.29 -13.44
CA ARG A 316 -12.69 6.79 -13.40
C ARG A 316 -12.68 8.31 -13.61
N MET A 317 -13.48 8.76 -14.54
CA MET A 317 -13.60 10.18 -14.89
C MET A 317 -14.88 10.79 -14.29
N ALA A 318 -14.87 12.10 -14.11
CA ALA A 318 -16.08 12.82 -13.72
C ALA A 318 -17.13 12.72 -14.82
N PRO A 319 -18.41 12.44 -14.50
CA PRO A 319 -19.47 12.51 -15.47
C PRO A 319 -19.66 13.95 -15.99
N SER A 320 -20.10 14.08 -17.23
CA SER A 320 -20.44 15.37 -17.86
C SER A 320 -21.85 15.32 -18.42
N SER A 321 -22.66 16.30 -18.11
CA SER A 321 -24.01 16.43 -18.64
C SER A 321 -24.05 16.90 -20.10
N GLU A 322 -22.91 17.31 -20.65
CA GLU A 322 -22.80 17.84 -22.03
C GLU A 322 -22.61 16.75 -23.08
N VAL A 323 -22.44 15.48 -22.64
CA VAL A 323 -22.13 14.35 -23.52
C VAL A 323 -22.99 13.16 -23.21
N SER A 324 -23.41 12.45 -24.26
CA SER A 324 -24.23 11.24 -24.17
C SER A 324 -23.53 10.00 -24.69
N THR A 325 -22.42 10.12 -25.38
CA THR A 325 -21.65 9.01 -25.94
C THR A 325 -20.18 9.06 -25.53
N PRO A 326 -19.49 7.89 -25.52
CA PRO A 326 -18.05 7.84 -25.26
C PRO A 326 -17.21 8.66 -26.26
N GLU A 327 -17.61 8.72 -27.54
CA GLU A 327 -16.95 9.53 -28.57
C GLU A 327 -17.07 11.03 -28.26
N GLU A 328 -18.27 11.49 -27.90
CA GLU A 328 -18.48 12.88 -27.50
C GLU A 328 -17.63 13.24 -26.27
N TYR A 329 -17.45 12.31 -25.33
CA TYR A 329 -16.59 12.55 -24.17
C TYR A 329 -15.14 12.80 -24.60
N VAL A 330 -14.62 11.99 -25.50
CA VAL A 330 -13.25 12.12 -26.01
C VAL A 330 -13.06 13.43 -26.78
N THR A 331 -14.01 13.80 -27.63
CA THR A 331 -13.90 14.99 -28.49
C THR A 331 -14.22 16.28 -27.77
N LYS A 332 -15.29 16.33 -26.98
CA LYS A 332 -15.76 17.55 -26.33
C LYS A 332 -15.13 17.81 -24.96
N VAL A 333 -14.95 16.76 -24.13
CA VAL A 333 -14.45 16.89 -22.76
C VAL A 333 -12.93 16.71 -22.70
N LEU A 334 -12.39 15.64 -23.30
CA LEU A 334 -10.94 15.42 -23.34
C LEU A 334 -10.26 16.26 -24.43
N LYS A 335 -11.03 16.89 -25.35
CA LYS A 335 -10.55 17.77 -26.43
C LYS A 335 -9.44 17.12 -27.27
N ARG A 336 -9.63 15.84 -27.59
CA ARG A 336 -8.67 15.06 -28.39
C ARG A 336 -9.08 15.15 -29.86
N ASP A 337 -8.32 15.89 -30.64
CA ASP A 337 -8.44 16.05 -32.10
C ASP A 337 -7.30 15.37 -32.88
N ASP A 338 -6.37 14.78 -32.15
CA ASP A 338 -5.20 14.08 -32.65
C ASP A 338 -5.41 12.55 -32.80
N LEU A 339 -6.65 12.12 -32.98
CA LEU A 339 -6.98 10.69 -32.99
C LEU A 339 -7.17 10.14 -34.41
N GLU A 340 -6.76 8.89 -34.58
CA GLU A 340 -6.89 8.08 -35.82
C GLU A 340 -7.48 6.71 -35.47
N ASP A 341 -7.96 5.99 -36.49
CA ASP A 341 -8.54 4.64 -36.37
C ASP A 341 -9.60 4.55 -35.25
N ALA A 342 -10.49 5.54 -35.25
CA ALA A 342 -11.58 5.63 -34.27
C ALA A 342 -12.65 4.59 -34.53
N GLU A 343 -13.08 3.88 -33.47
CA GLU A 343 -14.07 2.82 -33.53
C GLU A 343 -15.05 2.92 -32.35
N GLN A 344 -16.33 2.79 -32.63
CA GLN A 344 -17.38 2.62 -31.63
C GLN A 344 -17.76 1.13 -31.54
N PHE A 345 -17.85 0.61 -30.31
CA PHE A 345 -18.19 -0.79 -30.07
C PHE A 345 -18.91 -0.97 -28.72
N LEU A 346 -19.23 -2.19 -28.38
CA LEU A 346 -19.78 -2.54 -27.07
C LEU A 346 -18.80 -3.42 -26.30
N VAL A 347 -18.62 -3.10 -25.02
CA VAL A 347 -17.96 -3.97 -24.05
C VAL A 347 -19.07 -4.63 -23.21
N GLY A 348 -19.43 -5.86 -23.55
CA GLY A 348 -20.66 -6.45 -23.06
C GLY A 348 -21.89 -5.62 -23.50
N TYR A 349 -22.53 -4.94 -22.57
CA TYR A 349 -23.68 -4.05 -22.83
C TYR A 349 -23.31 -2.56 -22.76
N TYR A 350 -22.04 -2.24 -22.48
CA TYR A 350 -21.60 -0.89 -22.23
C TYR A 350 -21.10 -0.22 -23.52
N PRO A 351 -21.62 0.97 -23.88
CA PRO A 351 -21.10 1.74 -25.01
C PRO A 351 -19.63 2.08 -24.79
N ALA A 352 -18.82 1.89 -25.81
CA ALA A 352 -17.42 2.15 -25.80
C ALA A 352 -16.94 2.82 -27.10
N PHE A 353 -15.85 3.56 -26.97
CA PHE A 353 -15.12 4.19 -28.07
C PHE A 353 -13.63 3.91 -27.88
N MET A 354 -12.93 3.63 -28.95
CA MET A 354 -11.48 3.44 -28.94
C MET A 354 -10.85 4.14 -30.15
N ALA A 355 -9.65 4.68 -29.95
CA ALA A 355 -8.85 5.27 -31.00
C ALA A 355 -7.34 5.17 -30.67
N LYS A 356 -6.49 5.43 -31.66
CA LYS A 356 -5.06 5.67 -31.45
C LYS A 356 -4.75 7.17 -31.60
N ALA A 357 -3.76 7.67 -30.85
CA ALA A 357 -3.24 9.00 -31.09
C ALA A 357 -2.30 9.01 -32.32
N LYS A 358 -2.25 10.11 -33.06
CA LYS A 358 -1.26 10.29 -34.12
C LYS A 358 0.15 10.05 -33.56
N GLN A 359 0.89 9.25 -34.30
CA GLN A 359 2.25 8.88 -33.91
C GLN A 359 3.19 10.09 -33.96
N ILE A 360 3.79 10.44 -32.82
CA ILE A 360 4.72 11.56 -32.68
C ILE A 360 6.17 11.09 -32.79
N LYS A 361 6.47 9.86 -32.36
CA LYS A 361 7.82 9.27 -32.37
C LYS A 361 7.80 7.92 -33.06
N GLU A 362 8.84 7.63 -33.80
CA GLU A 362 9.06 6.31 -34.38
C GLU A 362 9.05 5.23 -33.28
N ASN A 363 8.40 4.11 -33.53
CA ASN A 363 8.21 3.01 -32.58
C ASN A 363 7.45 3.37 -31.27
N SER A 364 6.64 4.41 -31.27
CA SER A 364 5.71 4.71 -30.17
C SER A 364 4.27 4.49 -30.60
N LEU A 365 3.40 4.12 -29.66
CA LEU A 365 1.96 4.01 -29.86
C LEU A 365 1.22 4.44 -28.60
N SER A 366 0.26 5.34 -28.76
CA SER A 366 -0.68 5.70 -27.69
C SER A 366 -2.10 5.32 -28.13
N LYS A 367 -2.82 4.62 -27.25
CA LYS A 367 -4.22 4.24 -27.45
C LYS A 367 -5.08 4.83 -26.34
N ILE A 368 -6.31 5.12 -26.68
CA ILE A 368 -7.33 5.61 -25.75
C ILE A 368 -8.61 4.79 -25.97
N ALA A 369 -9.29 4.43 -24.87
CA ALA A 369 -10.65 3.94 -24.92
C ALA A 369 -11.48 4.52 -23.78
N VAL A 370 -12.75 4.75 -24.04
CA VAL A 370 -13.72 5.24 -23.05
C VAL A 370 -14.90 4.30 -23.02
N VAL A 371 -15.29 3.86 -21.83
CA VAL A 371 -16.44 2.99 -21.59
C VAL A 371 -17.42 3.68 -20.66
N PHE A 372 -18.69 3.70 -21.02
CA PHE A 372 -19.77 4.23 -20.18
C PHE A 372 -20.48 3.07 -19.47
N LYS A 373 -20.49 3.08 -18.15
CA LYS A 373 -21.14 2.05 -17.33
C LYS A 373 -21.89 2.69 -16.16
N ASP A 374 -23.19 2.48 -16.08
CA ASP A 374 -24.04 2.87 -14.94
C ASP A 374 -23.85 4.34 -14.49
N GLY A 375 -23.80 5.26 -15.47
CA GLY A 375 -23.53 6.69 -15.23
C GLY A 375 -22.08 7.04 -14.90
N GLY A 376 -21.20 6.06 -14.82
CA GLY A 376 -19.74 6.25 -14.67
C GLY A 376 -19.05 6.28 -16.03
N ILE A 377 -17.97 7.05 -16.12
CA ILE A 377 -17.11 7.15 -17.29
C ILE A 377 -15.74 6.57 -16.95
N TYR A 378 -15.28 5.62 -17.74
CA TYR A 378 -14.04 4.88 -17.50
C TYR A 378 -13.11 5.06 -18.68
N LEU A 379 -11.97 5.71 -18.42
CA LEU A 379 -10.94 6.04 -19.39
C LEU A 379 -9.81 5.03 -19.30
N PHE A 380 -9.57 4.32 -20.38
CA PHE A 380 -8.36 3.51 -20.59
C PHE A 380 -7.36 4.30 -21.42
N THR A 381 -6.11 4.32 -21.01
CA THR A 381 -4.99 4.84 -21.80
C THR A 381 -3.91 3.78 -21.88
N GLY A 382 -3.37 3.60 -23.07
CA GLY A 382 -2.30 2.67 -23.33
C GLY A 382 -1.11 3.39 -23.96
N GLU A 383 0.09 3.18 -23.43
CA GLU A 383 1.31 3.76 -23.95
C GLU A 383 2.36 2.68 -24.19
N TYR A 384 2.95 2.72 -25.37
CA TYR A 384 4.04 1.87 -25.80
C TYR A 384 5.16 2.74 -26.36
N SER A 385 6.39 2.52 -25.90
CA SER A 385 7.54 3.33 -26.32
C SER A 385 8.78 2.49 -26.66
N GLY A 386 8.56 1.33 -27.29
CA GLY A 386 9.62 0.43 -27.72
C GLY A 386 9.60 -0.91 -27.01
N GLY A 387 10.19 -1.90 -27.64
CA GLY A 387 10.18 -3.30 -27.23
C GLY A 387 9.96 -4.21 -28.41
N THR A 388 9.64 -5.46 -28.14
CA THR A 388 9.70 -6.52 -29.14
C THR A 388 8.51 -6.56 -30.10
N ASP A 389 7.31 -6.13 -29.68
CA ASP A 389 6.15 -6.27 -30.55
C ASP A 389 5.01 -5.28 -30.25
N GLN A 390 4.85 -4.32 -31.14
CA GLN A 390 3.76 -3.35 -31.09
C GLN A 390 2.37 -3.99 -31.28
N GLN A 391 2.28 -5.13 -32.01
CA GLN A 391 1.02 -5.82 -32.22
C GLN A 391 0.55 -6.47 -30.93
N THR A 392 1.43 -7.15 -30.20
CA THR A 392 1.13 -7.72 -28.88
C THR A 392 0.61 -6.65 -27.92
N PHE A 393 1.17 -5.44 -27.93
CA PHE A 393 0.65 -4.34 -27.13
C PHE A 393 -0.78 -3.93 -27.54
N LYS A 394 -1.07 -3.86 -28.85
CA LYS A 394 -2.42 -3.54 -29.34
C LYS A 394 -3.44 -4.59 -28.90
N ASP A 395 -3.08 -5.86 -28.98
CA ASP A 395 -3.91 -6.99 -28.62
C ASP A 395 -4.16 -7.00 -27.09
N ASN A 396 -3.13 -6.77 -26.29
CA ASN A 396 -3.21 -6.63 -24.85
C ASN A 396 -4.11 -5.45 -24.43
N PHE A 397 -3.96 -4.29 -25.07
CA PHE A 397 -4.82 -3.13 -24.79
C PHE A 397 -6.28 -3.44 -25.10
N LEU A 398 -6.56 -4.01 -26.27
CA LEU A 398 -7.91 -4.39 -26.68
C LEU A 398 -8.49 -5.43 -25.72
N ALA A 399 -7.75 -6.49 -25.39
CA ALA A 399 -8.20 -7.53 -24.46
C ALA A 399 -8.51 -6.93 -23.07
N THR A 400 -7.67 -6.02 -22.56
CA THR A 400 -7.92 -5.33 -21.30
C THR A 400 -9.21 -4.54 -21.34
N VAL A 401 -9.46 -3.75 -22.39
CA VAL A 401 -10.69 -2.97 -22.55
C VAL A 401 -11.90 -3.90 -22.63
N GLN A 402 -11.82 -4.98 -23.43
CA GLN A 402 -12.91 -5.94 -23.61
C GLN A 402 -13.21 -6.77 -22.37
N SER A 403 -12.24 -6.92 -21.45
CA SER A 403 -12.42 -7.62 -20.18
C SER A 403 -13.26 -6.83 -19.17
N PHE A 404 -13.47 -5.53 -19.40
CA PHE A 404 -14.25 -4.66 -18.50
C PHE A 404 -15.70 -5.14 -18.40
N ARG A 405 -16.10 -5.52 -17.21
CA ARG A 405 -17.46 -6.04 -16.93
C ARG A 405 -17.97 -5.66 -15.55
N ALA A 406 -19.24 -5.89 -15.31
CA ALA A 406 -19.81 -5.82 -13.98
C ALA A 406 -19.26 -6.94 -13.07
N LEU A 407 -19.22 -6.66 -11.78
CA LEU A 407 -18.89 -7.63 -10.74
C LEU A 407 -20.02 -8.69 -10.64
N SER A 408 -19.65 -9.96 -10.68
CA SER A 408 -20.57 -11.08 -10.43
C SER A 408 -20.72 -11.37 -8.94
N ALA A 409 -21.66 -12.23 -8.56
CA ALA A 409 -21.80 -12.71 -7.18
C ALA A 409 -20.58 -13.54 -6.74
N GLU A 410 -19.94 -14.25 -7.67
CA GLU A 410 -18.72 -15.01 -7.41
C GLU A 410 -17.54 -14.08 -7.17
N ASP A 411 -17.38 -13.05 -8.01
CA ASP A 411 -16.36 -12.02 -7.80
C ASP A 411 -16.52 -11.35 -6.43
N MET A 412 -17.79 -11.05 -6.04
CA MET A 412 -18.07 -10.45 -4.73
C MET A 412 -17.62 -11.35 -3.57
N ARG A 413 -17.78 -12.68 -3.70
CA ARG A 413 -17.26 -13.62 -2.67
C ARG A 413 -15.74 -13.62 -2.62
N LEU A 414 -15.08 -13.50 -3.79
CA LEU A 414 -13.61 -13.47 -3.87
C LEU A 414 -12.99 -12.22 -3.23
N ILE A 415 -13.73 -11.11 -3.20
CA ILE A 415 -13.26 -9.83 -2.67
C ILE A 415 -14.02 -9.36 -1.42
N SER A 416 -14.96 -10.19 -0.90
CA SER A 416 -15.65 -9.86 0.36
C SER A 416 -14.65 -9.58 1.47
N ASN A 417 -15.05 -8.74 2.42
CA ASN A 417 -14.23 -8.38 3.58
C ASN A 417 -13.79 -9.64 4.33
N GLN A 418 -12.62 -10.13 3.97
CA GLN A 418 -12.00 -11.29 4.60
C GLN A 418 -11.64 -10.92 6.04
N LYS A 419 -11.83 -11.85 6.95
CA LYS A 419 -11.50 -11.68 8.35
C LYS A 419 -10.69 -12.86 8.85
N ILE A 420 -9.83 -12.61 9.80
CA ILE A 420 -9.19 -13.67 10.56
C ILE A 420 -10.20 -14.29 11.50
N ARG A 421 -10.19 -15.60 11.56
CA ARG A 421 -10.83 -16.38 12.60
C ARG A 421 -9.81 -17.34 13.20
N VAL A 422 -9.75 -17.38 14.51
CA VAL A 422 -8.91 -18.31 15.24
C VAL A 422 -9.72 -19.54 15.58
N VAL A 423 -9.20 -20.69 15.21
CA VAL A 423 -9.82 -22.01 15.43
C VAL A 423 -8.82 -22.97 16.06
N MET A 424 -9.32 -23.97 16.79
CA MET A 424 -8.48 -25.06 17.28
C MET A 424 -8.32 -26.11 16.18
N ALA A 425 -7.08 -26.48 15.88
CA ALA A 425 -6.78 -27.51 14.91
C ALA A 425 -7.15 -28.91 15.44
N ASN A 426 -7.81 -29.72 14.61
CA ASN A 426 -8.17 -31.10 14.91
C ASN A 426 -7.09 -32.07 14.41
N PRO A 427 -7.08 -33.32 14.93
CA PRO A 427 -6.20 -34.35 14.40
C PRO A 427 -6.39 -34.54 12.88
N GLY A 428 -5.30 -34.41 12.12
CA GLY A 428 -5.31 -34.55 10.66
C GLY A 428 -5.71 -33.31 9.87
N ASP A 429 -5.89 -32.17 10.52
CA ASP A 429 -5.99 -30.88 9.84
C ASP A 429 -4.65 -30.50 9.18
N THR A 430 -4.74 -29.85 8.03
CA THR A 430 -3.59 -29.28 7.30
C THR A 430 -3.97 -27.94 6.74
N TYR A 431 -2.98 -27.08 6.51
CA TYR A 431 -3.25 -25.79 5.86
C TYR A 431 -3.81 -25.93 4.44
N ALA A 432 -3.47 -27.01 3.74
CA ALA A 432 -4.07 -27.32 2.45
C ALA A 432 -5.59 -27.56 2.55
N LYS A 433 -6.03 -28.34 3.57
CA LYS A 433 -7.47 -28.57 3.81
C LYS A 433 -8.18 -27.28 4.23
N MET A 434 -7.59 -26.51 5.13
CA MET A 434 -8.15 -25.23 5.60
C MET A 434 -8.26 -24.22 4.45
N ALA A 435 -7.26 -24.15 3.59
CA ALA A 435 -7.23 -23.26 2.44
C ALA A 435 -8.30 -23.59 1.40
N ALA A 436 -8.72 -24.86 1.28
CA ALA A 436 -9.77 -25.26 0.36
C ALA A 436 -11.12 -24.57 0.64
N TYR A 437 -11.36 -24.14 1.88
CA TYR A 437 -12.57 -23.45 2.31
C TYR A 437 -12.35 -21.95 2.52
N SER A 438 -11.11 -21.46 2.37
CA SER A 438 -10.77 -20.06 2.58
C SER A 438 -11.02 -19.21 1.30
N PRO A 439 -11.51 -17.99 1.44
CA PRO A 439 -11.67 -17.06 0.32
C PRO A 439 -10.36 -16.51 -0.24
N ILE A 440 -9.20 -16.85 0.34
CA ILE A 440 -7.89 -16.35 -0.14
C ILE A 440 -7.64 -16.77 -1.60
N GLY A 441 -8.13 -17.95 -2.03
CA GLY A 441 -7.94 -18.46 -3.38
C GLY A 441 -6.55 -19.06 -3.62
N ARG A 442 -6.00 -18.84 -4.84
CA ARG A 442 -4.70 -19.41 -5.22
C ARG A 442 -3.59 -18.95 -4.24
N GLY A 443 -2.81 -19.86 -3.72
CA GLY A 443 -1.77 -19.60 -2.71
C GLY A 443 -2.26 -19.54 -1.27
N GLY A 444 -3.55 -19.83 -1.03
CA GLY A 444 -4.15 -19.79 0.31
C GLY A 444 -3.44 -20.67 1.33
N GLU A 445 -2.99 -21.87 0.95
CA GLU A 445 -2.21 -22.75 1.80
C GLU A 445 -0.91 -22.08 2.29
N GLY A 446 -0.14 -21.53 1.37
CA GLY A 446 1.09 -20.81 1.72
C GLY A 446 0.84 -19.57 2.57
N MET A 447 -0.26 -18.86 2.31
CA MET A 447 -0.67 -17.70 3.13
C MET A 447 -1.09 -18.12 4.53
N LEU A 448 -1.84 -19.20 4.69
CA LEU A 448 -2.21 -19.71 6.02
C LEU A 448 -0.98 -20.13 6.81
N ARG A 449 -0.01 -20.83 6.18
CA ARG A 449 1.28 -21.09 6.83
C ARG A 449 2.00 -19.82 7.24
N LEU A 450 2.01 -18.82 6.36
CA LEU A 450 2.70 -17.57 6.60
C LEU A 450 2.14 -16.83 7.82
N ILE A 451 0.83 -16.63 7.88
CA ILE A 451 0.21 -15.88 9.00
C ILE A 451 0.29 -16.63 10.33
N ASN A 452 0.46 -17.96 10.31
CA ASN A 452 0.62 -18.78 11.51
C ASN A 452 2.09 -19.02 11.91
N GLY A 453 3.06 -18.46 11.17
CA GLY A 453 4.49 -18.66 11.47
C GLY A 453 5.05 -20.02 11.03
N ASP A 454 4.29 -20.80 10.26
CA ASP A 454 4.65 -22.14 9.81
C ASP A 454 5.24 -22.20 8.39
N HIS A 455 5.50 -21.02 7.80
CA HIS A 455 6.08 -20.93 6.45
C HIS A 455 7.54 -21.42 6.46
N PRO A 456 8.00 -22.19 5.43
CA PRO A 456 7.25 -22.56 4.22
C PRO A 456 6.50 -23.89 4.28
N ASN A 457 6.80 -24.80 5.22
CA ASN A 457 6.38 -26.20 5.16
C ASN A 457 5.78 -26.73 6.48
N GLY A 458 5.59 -25.88 7.49
CA GLY A 458 4.96 -26.30 8.75
C GLY A 458 3.48 -26.66 8.58
N GLU A 459 2.97 -27.46 9.49
CA GLU A 459 1.56 -27.87 9.56
C GLU A 459 1.05 -27.76 11.00
N PRO A 460 -0.25 -27.48 11.21
CA PRO A 460 -0.81 -27.34 12.54
C PRO A 460 -0.81 -28.67 13.27
N ARG A 461 -0.59 -28.63 14.57
CA ARG A 461 -0.75 -29.80 15.45
C ARG A 461 -2.15 -29.81 16.06
N ALA A 462 -2.67 -30.97 16.33
CA ALA A 462 -3.94 -31.09 17.04
C ALA A 462 -3.90 -30.38 18.40
N GLY A 463 -4.82 -29.45 18.60
CA GLY A 463 -4.92 -28.63 19.80
C GLY A 463 -4.28 -27.22 19.65
N ASP A 464 -3.52 -26.96 18.59
CA ASP A 464 -3.00 -25.61 18.32
C ASP A 464 -4.14 -24.67 17.95
N PHE A 465 -4.08 -23.43 18.42
CA PHE A 465 -4.91 -22.36 17.89
C PHE A 465 -4.27 -21.78 16.64
N VAL A 466 -5.02 -21.82 15.54
CA VAL A 466 -4.55 -21.38 14.22
C VAL A 466 -5.45 -20.33 13.63
N LYS A 467 -4.84 -19.41 12.92
CA LYS A 467 -5.52 -18.36 12.14
C LYS A 467 -5.96 -18.95 10.82
N ILE A 468 -7.25 -18.84 10.52
CA ILE A 468 -7.81 -19.06 9.19
C ILE A 468 -8.41 -17.75 8.67
N VAL A 469 -8.67 -17.68 7.38
CA VAL A 469 -9.33 -16.52 6.76
C VAL A 469 -10.66 -16.97 6.22
N GLU A 470 -11.73 -16.27 6.62
CA GLU A 470 -13.13 -16.50 6.21
C GLU A 470 -13.73 -15.26 5.56
#